data_8b6c5063d14961bfe9e84fea12f1cbac
#
_entry.id   8b6c5063d14961bfe9e84fea12f1cbac
#
_cell.length_a   1.000
_cell.length_b   1.000
_cell.length_c   1.000
_cell.angle_alpha   90.00
_cell.angle_beta   90.00
_cell.angle_gamma   90.00
#
_symmetry.space_group_name_H-M   'P 1'
#
loop_
_entity.id
_entity.type
_entity.pdbx_description
1 polymer ?
#
loop_
_entity_poly.entity_id
_entity_poly.type
_entity_poly.pdbx_seq_one_letter_code
_entity_poly.pdbx_strand_id
1 'polypeptide(L)'
;NPTALAEQKKANIRYFGNYTTGPTQLLTKDAPVTSGPDLDRKTIRATGAFVPALQAQGASTVSVSQPKVYEAMSNGSVDGSTTYFYVVKAYKQYEVAKYITELNMGQVLAFGVAMNASTYDSLSADHQKLMDELGLEFTNYMAEQMFRSRTDVKKELQDGIDGHKITVVQPSADMRDAMVKIADADVTRWIEKAGKKGMNADDVLANYKDLIAKYSKERDDKGYPWAR
;
A
#
# COMPACT_ATOMS: atom_id res chain seq x y z
N ASN A 1 1.14 9.81 -19.35
CA ASN A 1 2.60 9.75 -19.54
C ASN A 1 2.89 8.95 -20.82
N PRO A 2 3.58 9.53 -21.84
CA PRO A 2 3.88 8.85 -23.10
C PRO A 2 4.65 7.52 -22.94
N THR A 3 5.59 7.46 -22.01
CA THR A 3 6.37 6.24 -21.72
C THR A 3 5.47 5.09 -21.26
N ALA A 4 4.56 5.35 -20.33
CA ALA A 4 3.63 4.34 -19.85
C ALA A 4 2.70 3.83 -20.97
N LEU A 5 2.23 4.72 -21.83
CA LEU A 5 1.41 4.32 -23.00
C LEU A 5 2.21 3.46 -23.99
N ALA A 6 3.49 3.78 -24.22
CA ALA A 6 4.34 2.98 -25.09
C ALA A 6 4.60 1.58 -24.51
N GLU A 7 4.80 1.47 -23.20
CA GLU A 7 4.96 0.17 -22.53
C GLU A 7 3.67 -0.66 -22.56
N GLN A 8 2.51 -0.05 -22.33
CA GLN A 8 1.21 -0.72 -22.46
C GLN A 8 1.00 -1.27 -23.86
N LYS A 9 1.30 -0.46 -24.88
CA LYS A 9 1.21 -0.89 -26.28
C LYS A 9 2.16 -2.06 -26.58
N LYS A 10 3.40 -1.99 -26.11
CA LYS A 10 4.39 -3.07 -26.27
C LYS A 10 3.95 -4.35 -25.58
N ALA A 11 3.30 -4.25 -24.43
CA ALA A 11 2.77 -5.39 -23.68
C ALA A 11 1.41 -5.89 -24.19
N ASN A 12 0.83 -5.24 -25.21
CA ASN A 12 -0.51 -5.51 -25.73
C ASN A 12 -1.59 -5.47 -24.64
N ILE A 13 -1.54 -4.46 -23.78
CA ILE A 13 -2.51 -4.24 -22.71
C ILE A 13 -3.15 -2.85 -22.81
N ARG A 14 -4.42 -2.76 -22.43
CA ARG A 14 -5.14 -1.52 -22.20
C ARG A 14 -5.54 -1.42 -20.73
N TYR A 15 -5.17 -0.34 -20.10
CA TYR A 15 -5.58 -0.01 -18.73
C TYR A 15 -6.90 0.74 -18.73
N PHE A 16 -7.79 0.41 -17.78
CA PHE A 16 -9.08 1.08 -17.58
C PHE A 16 -9.11 1.91 -16.30
N GLY A 17 -8.57 1.39 -15.22
CA GLY A 17 -8.58 2.06 -13.95
C GLY A 17 -7.48 1.55 -13.04
N ASN A 18 -7.22 2.29 -11.98
CA ASN A 18 -6.24 1.90 -10.98
C ASN A 18 -6.66 2.35 -9.59
N TYR A 19 -6.05 1.73 -8.59
CA TYR A 19 -6.11 2.18 -7.21
C TYR A 19 -4.82 1.84 -6.47
N THR A 20 -4.58 2.52 -5.37
CA THR A 20 -3.46 2.23 -4.47
C THR A 20 -3.97 1.62 -3.17
N THR A 21 -3.13 0.86 -2.49
CA THR A 21 -3.42 0.42 -1.12
C THR A 21 -3.52 1.62 -0.18
N GLY A 22 -4.11 1.42 0.98
CA GLY A 22 -3.97 2.36 2.09
C GLY A 22 -2.51 2.45 2.58
N PRO A 23 -2.19 3.40 3.46
CA PRO A 23 -0.88 3.48 4.10
C PRO A 23 -0.57 2.20 4.87
N THR A 24 0.70 1.77 4.78
CA THR A 24 1.14 0.54 5.45
C THR A 24 1.29 0.74 6.94
N GLN A 25 0.81 -0.24 7.69
CA GLN A 25 0.84 -0.34 9.14
C GLN A 25 1.64 -1.59 9.56
N LEU A 26 2.01 -1.68 10.85
CA LEU A 26 2.61 -2.87 11.42
C LEU A 26 1.63 -3.53 12.40
N LEU A 27 1.18 -4.73 12.06
CA LEU A 27 0.38 -5.59 12.94
C LEU A 27 1.30 -6.47 13.76
N THR A 28 1.06 -6.57 15.08
CA THR A 28 1.82 -7.46 15.96
C THR A 28 0.92 -8.25 16.90
N LYS A 29 1.38 -9.45 17.26
CA LYS A 29 0.60 -10.44 18.00
C LYS A 29 0.44 -10.09 19.48
N ASP A 30 1.51 -10.08 20.24
CA ASP A 30 1.46 -10.15 21.68
C ASP A 30 1.91 -8.85 22.39
N ALA A 31 2.66 -7.99 21.71
CA ALA A 31 3.15 -6.74 22.25
C ALA A 31 3.12 -5.62 21.20
N PRO A 32 2.89 -4.37 21.63
CA PRO A 32 2.98 -3.24 20.73
C PRO A 32 4.44 -3.01 20.31
N VAL A 33 4.64 -2.43 19.14
CA VAL A 33 5.92 -1.97 18.63
C VAL A 33 5.82 -0.47 18.45
N THR A 34 6.48 0.29 19.30
CA THR A 34 6.47 1.75 19.29
C THR A 34 7.85 2.36 19.00
N SER A 35 8.89 1.54 19.15
CA SER A 35 10.28 1.94 18.95
C SER A 35 11.08 0.85 18.24
N GLY A 36 12.29 1.18 17.76
CA GLY A 36 13.20 0.21 17.14
C GLY A 36 13.51 -0.98 18.06
N PRO A 37 13.91 -0.77 19.33
CA PRO A 37 14.16 -1.85 20.28
C PRO A 37 13.01 -2.86 20.45
N ASP A 38 11.76 -2.45 20.26
CA ASP A 38 10.62 -3.35 20.35
C ASP A 38 10.59 -4.39 19.21
N LEU A 39 11.35 -4.16 18.14
CA LEU A 39 11.51 -5.08 17.00
C LEU A 39 12.61 -6.13 17.22
N ASP A 40 13.44 -5.95 18.25
CA ASP A 40 14.51 -6.92 18.53
C ASP A 40 13.93 -8.31 18.75
N ARG A 41 14.55 -9.31 18.08
CA ARG A 41 14.16 -10.72 18.09
C ARG A 41 12.76 -11.03 17.54
N LYS A 42 12.06 -10.05 16.94
CA LYS A 42 10.78 -10.31 16.28
C LYS A 42 10.99 -10.74 14.84
N THR A 43 10.22 -11.74 14.42
CA THR A 43 10.10 -12.14 13.03
C THR A 43 8.89 -11.48 12.42
N ILE A 44 9.12 -10.55 11.50
CA ILE A 44 8.06 -9.76 10.86
C ILE A 44 7.90 -10.19 9.39
N ARG A 45 6.68 -10.53 9.02
CA ARG A 45 6.37 -10.69 7.61
C ARG A 45 6.38 -9.31 6.94
N ALA A 46 7.26 -9.13 5.96
CA ALA A 46 7.37 -7.88 5.21
C ALA A 46 7.66 -8.15 3.74
N THR A 47 7.38 -7.14 2.90
CA THR A 47 7.65 -7.19 1.46
C THR A 47 8.17 -5.84 0.96
N GLY A 48 8.94 -5.86 -0.14
CA GLY A 48 9.40 -4.65 -0.81
C GLY A 48 10.26 -3.74 0.08
N ALA A 49 10.00 -2.45 0.04
CA ALA A 49 10.77 -1.42 0.72
C ALA A 49 10.73 -1.51 2.26
N PHE A 50 9.77 -2.24 2.84
CA PHE A 50 9.68 -2.40 4.30
C PHE A 50 10.69 -3.38 4.86
N VAL A 51 11.20 -4.31 4.05
CA VAL A 51 12.20 -5.31 4.48
C VAL A 51 13.45 -4.61 5.04
N PRO A 52 14.19 -3.77 4.29
CA PRO A 52 15.37 -3.11 4.83
C PRO A 52 15.05 -2.16 5.99
N ALA A 53 13.86 -1.53 5.98
CA ALA A 53 13.46 -0.61 7.04
C ALA A 53 13.28 -1.31 8.39
N LEU A 54 12.64 -2.47 8.40
CA LEU A 54 12.43 -3.26 9.61
C LEU A 54 13.71 -3.96 10.08
N GLN A 55 14.52 -4.47 9.14
CA GLN A 55 15.81 -5.08 9.46
C GLN A 55 16.78 -4.10 10.12
N ALA A 56 16.82 -2.86 9.63
CA ALA A 56 17.64 -1.80 10.24
C ALA A 56 17.19 -1.41 11.65
N GLN A 57 15.94 -1.75 12.01
CA GLN A 57 15.39 -1.56 13.36
C GLN A 57 15.53 -2.82 14.25
N GLY A 58 16.21 -3.88 13.78
CA GLY A 58 16.47 -5.08 14.57
C GLY A 58 15.55 -6.28 14.30
N ALA A 59 14.54 -6.16 13.42
CA ALA A 59 13.66 -7.27 13.10
C ALA A 59 14.31 -8.29 12.17
N SER A 60 13.99 -9.57 12.35
CA SER A 60 14.10 -10.57 11.30
C SER A 60 12.91 -10.45 10.36
N THR A 61 13.11 -10.62 9.05
CA THR A 61 12.02 -10.51 8.07
C THR A 61 11.87 -11.77 7.25
N VAL A 62 10.61 -12.13 6.98
CA VAL A 62 10.27 -13.26 6.10
C VAL A 62 9.24 -12.84 5.07
N SER A 63 9.27 -13.50 3.91
CA SER A 63 8.28 -13.29 2.85
C SER A 63 7.26 -14.41 2.88
N VAL A 64 6.02 -14.07 3.21
CA VAL A 64 4.87 -14.99 3.20
C VAL A 64 3.75 -14.30 2.41
N SER A 65 3.03 -15.04 1.59
CA SER A 65 1.89 -14.50 0.84
C SER A 65 0.78 -14.05 1.79
N GLN A 66 0.06 -12.97 1.44
CA GLN A 66 -0.94 -12.36 2.33
C GLN A 66 -2.01 -13.34 2.86
N PRO A 67 -2.56 -14.29 2.06
CA PRO A 67 -3.51 -15.28 2.57
C PRO A 67 -2.95 -16.20 3.66
N LYS A 68 -1.64 -16.41 3.72
CA LYS A 68 -0.98 -17.26 4.71
C LYS A 68 -0.55 -16.55 5.99
N VAL A 69 -0.75 -15.23 6.08
CA VAL A 69 -0.31 -14.44 7.25
C VAL A 69 -1.07 -14.83 8.50
N TYR A 70 -2.38 -15.07 8.41
CA TYR A 70 -3.19 -15.51 9.54
C TYR A 70 -2.60 -16.80 10.16
N GLU A 71 -2.37 -17.82 9.33
CA GLU A 71 -1.81 -19.10 9.77
C GLU A 71 -0.40 -18.93 10.36
N ALA A 72 0.47 -18.14 9.71
CA ALA A 72 1.83 -17.89 10.17
C ALA A 72 1.87 -17.18 11.54
N MET A 73 0.93 -16.25 11.78
CA MET A 73 0.79 -15.61 13.09
C MET A 73 0.19 -16.56 14.13
N SER A 74 -0.82 -17.34 13.76
CA SER A 74 -1.47 -18.29 14.65
C SER A 74 -0.52 -19.33 15.21
N ASN A 75 0.32 -19.92 14.34
CA ASN A 75 1.29 -20.95 14.73
C ASN A 75 2.63 -20.40 15.27
N GLY A 76 2.79 -19.05 15.33
CA GLY A 76 3.98 -18.41 15.87
C GLY A 76 5.19 -18.38 14.93
N SER A 77 5.02 -18.68 13.63
CA SER A 77 6.09 -18.56 12.64
C SER A 77 6.49 -17.11 12.38
N VAL A 78 5.58 -16.17 12.64
CA VAL A 78 5.83 -14.72 12.62
C VAL A 78 5.17 -14.04 13.83
N ASP A 79 5.82 -13.00 14.35
CA ASP A 79 5.33 -12.16 15.46
C ASP A 79 4.47 -11.01 14.96
N GLY A 80 4.56 -10.69 13.68
CA GLY A 80 3.82 -9.59 13.08
C GLY A 80 3.91 -9.53 11.56
N SER A 81 3.21 -8.57 10.99
CA SER A 81 3.17 -8.38 9.53
C SER A 81 2.99 -6.92 9.16
N THR A 82 3.69 -6.46 8.12
CA THR A 82 3.27 -5.24 7.43
C THR A 82 1.94 -5.48 6.74
N THR A 83 0.97 -4.59 6.94
CA THR A 83 -0.43 -4.80 6.55
C THR A 83 -1.18 -3.47 6.36
N TYR A 84 -2.49 -3.57 6.15
CA TYR A 84 -3.42 -2.45 6.05
C TYR A 84 -4.66 -2.76 6.90
N PHE A 85 -5.35 -1.76 7.43
CA PHE A 85 -6.52 -1.98 8.28
C PHE A 85 -7.56 -2.90 7.62
N TYR A 86 -7.92 -2.65 6.36
CA TYR A 86 -8.88 -3.49 5.63
C TYR A 86 -8.41 -4.94 5.44
N VAL A 87 -7.10 -5.17 5.31
CA VAL A 87 -6.54 -6.51 5.20
C VAL A 87 -6.64 -7.27 6.52
N VAL A 88 -6.40 -6.59 7.64
CA VAL A 88 -6.57 -7.17 8.98
C VAL A 88 -8.00 -7.67 9.18
N LYS A 89 -9.00 -6.89 8.73
CA LYS A 89 -10.40 -7.31 8.78
C LYS A 89 -10.71 -8.43 7.78
N ALA A 90 -10.35 -8.25 6.51
CA ALA A 90 -10.70 -9.19 5.45
C ALA A 90 -10.12 -10.59 5.64
N TYR A 91 -8.92 -10.70 6.21
CA TYR A 91 -8.27 -11.97 6.50
C TYR A 91 -8.38 -12.37 7.98
N LYS A 92 -9.28 -11.75 8.74
CA LYS A 92 -9.53 -12.03 10.16
C LYS A 92 -8.26 -12.02 11.04
N GLN A 93 -7.24 -11.27 10.65
CA GLN A 93 -5.97 -11.22 11.39
C GLN A 93 -6.13 -10.65 12.80
N TYR A 94 -7.24 -9.96 13.08
CA TYR A 94 -7.60 -9.47 14.40
C TYR A 94 -7.87 -10.60 15.43
N GLU A 95 -8.12 -11.83 14.98
CA GLU A 95 -8.28 -12.99 15.87
C GLU A 95 -6.94 -13.48 16.45
N VAL A 96 -5.84 -13.24 15.74
CA VAL A 96 -4.49 -13.75 16.08
C VAL A 96 -3.49 -12.64 16.42
N ALA A 97 -3.92 -11.38 16.44
CA ALA A 97 -3.08 -10.23 16.75
C ALA A 97 -3.84 -9.23 17.64
N LYS A 98 -3.10 -8.40 18.38
CA LYS A 98 -3.68 -7.47 19.34
C LYS A 98 -3.31 -6.00 19.11
N TYR A 99 -2.25 -5.74 18.35
CA TYR A 99 -1.73 -4.38 18.21
C TYR A 99 -1.50 -4.01 16.76
N ILE A 100 -1.79 -2.76 16.42
CA ILE A 100 -1.35 -2.12 15.18
C ILE A 100 -0.57 -0.88 15.54
N THR A 101 0.69 -0.80 15.09
CA THR A 101 1.44 0.43 15.09
C THR A 101 1.11 1.21 13.83
N GLU A 102 0.59 2.42 14.00
CA GLU A 102 0.15 3.28 12.90
C GLU A 102 1.36 3.98 12.28
N LEU A 103 2.13 3.24 11.51
CA LEU A 103 3.34 3.72 10.83
C LEU A 103 3.00 4.76 9.75
N ASN A 104 1.88 4.59 9.07
CA ASN A 104 1.46 5.40 7.93
C ASN A 104 2.56 5.52 6.86
N MET A 105 3.30 4.44 6.64
CA MET A 105 4.38 4.39 5.67
C MET A 105 3.83 4.14 4.27
N GLY A 106 3.55 5.21 3.56
CA GLY A 106 3.29 5.24 2.13
C GLY A 106 2.29 4.23 1.58
N GLN A 107 1.79 4.52 0.41
CA GLN A 107 0.95 3.63 -0.39
C GLN A 107 1.85 2.98 -1.45
N VAL A 108 2.39 1.81 -1.13
CA VAL A 108 3.50 1.20 -1.89
C VAL A 108 3.06 0.27 -3.01
N LEU A 109 1.79 -0.13 -3.03
CA LEU A 109 1.25 -0.99 -4.07
C LEU A 109 0.18 -0.25 -4.87
N ALA A 110 0.32 -0.29 -6.18
CA ALA A 110 -0.69 0.13 -7.14
C ALA A 110 -1.24 -1.10 -7.86
N PHE A 111 -2.55 -1.16 -7.97
CA PHE A 111 -3.27 -2.18 -8.72
C PHE A 111 -3.98 -1.55 -9.89
N GLY A 112 -4.13 -2.30 -10.97
CA GLY A 112 -4.83 -1.83 -12.15
C GLY A 112 -5.77 -2.89 -12.70
N VAL A 113 -6.82 -2.43 -13.34
CA VAL A 113 -7.68 -3.25 -14.19
C VAL A 113 -7.20 -3.09 -15.61
N ALA A 114 -6.80 -4.18 -16.23
CA ALA A 114 -6.29 -4.18 -17.59
C ALA A 114 -6.91 -5.33 -18.39
N MET A 115 -7.02 -5.14 -19.69
CA MET A 115 -7.45 -6.14 -20.66
C MET A 115 -6.39 -6.27 -21.75
N ASN A 116 -6.36 -7.40 -22.43
CA ASN A 116 -5.59 -7.53 -23.67
C ASN A 116 -6.10 -6.50 -24.70
N ALA A 117 -5.18 -5.72 -25.30
CA ALA A 117 -5.55 -4.64 -26.19
C ALA A 117 -6.30 -5.14 -27.44
N SER A 118 -5.86 -6.27 -28.03
CA SER A 118 -6.54 -6.84 -29.20
C SER A 118 -7.96 -7.33 -28.87
N THR A 119 -8.18 -7.81 -27.63
CA THR A 119 -9.54 -8.17 -27.18
C THR A 119 -10.40 -6.92 -27.04
N TYR A 120 -9.85 -5.82 -26.47
CA TYR A 120 -10.57 -4.56 -26.41
C TYR A 120 -10.92 -4.03 -27.80
N ASP A 121 -9.97 -4.06 -28.74
CA ASP A 121 -10.17 -3.59 -30.12
C ASP A 121 -11.23 -4.41 -30.89
N SER A 122 -11.48 -5.65 -30.48
CA SER A 122 -12.53 -6.50 -31.04
C SER A 122 -13.95 -6.21 -30.53
N LEU A 123 -14.07 -5.40 -29.47
CA LEU A 123 -15.37 -4.98 -28.95
C LEU A 123 -16.04 -3.99 -29.87
N SER A 124 -17.38 -3.93 -29.84
CA SER A 124 -18.12 -2.85 -30.50
C SER A 124 -17.76 -1.48 -29.93
N ALA A 125 -17.95 -0.42 -30.70
CA ALA A 125 -17.68 0.95 -30.22
C ALA A 125 -18.44 1.30 -28.94
N ASP A 126 -19.68 0.82 -28.80
CA ASP A 126 -20.49 1.04 -27.61
C ASP A 126 -19.88 0.32 -26.38
N HIS A 127 -19.39 -0.90 -26.54
CA HIS A 127 -18.72 -1.62 -25.47
C HIS A 127 -17.37 -0.99 -25.10
N GLN A 128 -16.59 -0.53 -26.07
CA GLN A 128 -15.34 0.19 -25.80
C GLN A 128 -15.60 1.45 -24.98
N LYS A 129 -16.61 2.24 -25.38
CA LYS A 129 -17.02 3.44 -24.64
C LYS A 129 -17.46 3.11 -23.22
N LEU A 130 -18.29 2.09 -23.04
CA LEU A 130 -18.73 1.64 -21.71
C LEU A 130 -17.56 1.20 -20.83
N MET A 131 -16.60 0.46 -21.36
CA MET A 131 -15.40 0.03 -20.63
C MET A 131 -14.55 1.22 -20.17
N ASP A 132 -14.41 2.24 -21.01
CA ASP A 132 -13.65 3.46 -20.66
C ASP A 132 -14.37 4.28 -19.57
N GLU A 133 -15.69 4.41 -19.64
CA GLU A 133 -16.52 5.08 -18.62
C GLU A 133 -16.45 4.34 -17.28
N LEU A 134 -16.63 3.02 -17.28
CA LEU A 134 -16.54 2.18 -16.08
C LEU A 134 -15.15 2.17 -15.48
N GLY A 135 -14.10 2.32 -16.27
CA GLY A 135 -12.73 2.43 -15.78
C GLY A 135 -12.50 3.67 -14.91
N LEU A 136 -13.09 4.80 -15.29
CA LEU A 136 -13.04 6.04 -14.51
C LEU A 136 -13.88 5.92 -13.23
N GLU A 137 -15.10 5.38 -13.36
CA GLU A 137 -15.99 5.13 -12.21
C GLU A 137 -15.34 4.20 -11.19
N PHE A 138 -14.74 3.09 -11.67
CA PHE A 138 -13.98 2.16 -10.83
C PHE A 138 -12.86 2.87 -10.06
N THR A 139 -12.08 3.71 -10.73
CA THR A 139 -10.97 4.44 -10.09
C THR A 139 -11.48 5.34 -8.95
N ASN A 140 -12.55 6.08 -9.18
CA ASN A 140 -13.15 6.95 -8.18
C ASN A 140 -13.76 6.16 -7.01
N TYR A 141 -14.50 5.09 -7.33
CA TYR A 141 -15.10 4.20 -6.33
C TYR A 141 -14.02 3.57 -5.43
N MET A 142 -12.97 3.01 -6.03
CA MET A 142 -11.90 2.38 -5.26
C MET A 142 -11.13 3.39 -4.40
N ALA A 143 -10.92 4.62 -4.88
CA ALA A 143 -10.29 5.67 -4.10
C ALA A 143 -11.11 6.00 -2.84
N GLU A 144 -12.43 6.12 -2.98
CA GLU A 144 -13.35 6.31 -1.85
C GLU A 144 -13.33 5.12 -0.89
N GLN A 145 -13.42 3.89 -1.40
CA GLN A 145 -13.39 2.69 -0.55
C GLN A 145 -12.08 2.56 0.23
N MET A 146 -10.94 2.83 -0.41
CA MET A 146 -9.64 2.82 0.28
C MET A 146 -9.54 3.92 1.35
N PHE A 147 -10.12 5.09 1.12
CA PHE A 147 -10.20 6.14 2.11
C PHE A 147 -11.08 5.74 3.30
N ARG A 148 -12.32 5.26 3.04
CA ARG A 148 -13.26 4.81 4.08
C ARG A 148 -12.68 3.65 4.90
N SER A 149 -11.99 2.71 4.27
CA SER A 149 -11.36 1.59 4.97
C SER A 149 -10.30 2.03 5.98
N ARG A 150 -9.69 3.19 5.79
CA ARG A 150 -8.70 3.75 6.70
C ARG A 150 -9.31 4.32 7.98
N THR A 151 -10.53 4.82 7.93
CA THR A 151 -11.25 5.40 9.06
C THR A 151 -12.19 4.40 9.70
N ASP A 152 -13.09 3.83 8.92
CA ASP A 152 -14.20 3.03 9.40
C ASP A 152 -13.72 1.66 9.89
N VAL A 153 -12.89 0.98 9.11
CA VAL A 153 -12.33 -0.32 9.52
C VAL A 153 -11.37 -0.19 10.70
N LYS A 154 -10.57 0.89 10.77
CA LYS A 154 -9.76 1.18 11.96
C LYS A 154 -10.66 1.27 13.20
N LYS A 155 -11.75 2.02 13.11
CA LYS A 155 -12.70 2.16 14.23
C LYS A 155 -13.33 0.81 14.61
N GLU A 156 -13.80 0.04 13.64
CA GLU A 156 -14.37 -1.29 13.90
C GLU A 156 -13.39 -2.22 14.62
N LEU A 157 -12.12 -2.25 14.19
CA LEU A 157 -11.06 -3.04 14.84
C LEU A 157 -10.80 -2.59 16.29
N GLN A 158 -10.88 -1.28 16.56
CA GLN A 158 -10.72 -0.72 17.90
C GLN A 158 -11.94 -0.96 18.79
N ASP A 159 -13.15 -0.88 18.25
CA ASP A 159 -14.39 -1.17 18.96
C ASP A 159 -14.53 -2.67 19.29
N GLY A 160 -14.03 -3.50 18.39
CA GLY A 160 -14.00 -4.96 18.47
C GLY A 160 -14.90 -5.64 17.45
N ILE A 161 -14.38 -6.73 16.90
CA ILE A 161 -15.08 -7.62 15.96
C ILE A 161 -15.05 -9.03 16.56
N ASP A 162 -16.21 -9.65 16.69
CA ASP A 162 -16.38 -11.01 17.23
C ASP A 162 -15.65 -11.24 18.59
N GLY A 163 -15.65 -10.23 19.45
CA GLY A 163 -14.99 -10.27 20.75
C GLY A 163 -13.50 -9.96 20.76
N HIS A 164 -12.88 -9.74 19.60
CA HIS A 164 -11.47 -9.38 19.43
C HIS A 164 -11.31 -7.88 19.21
N LYS A 165 -10.36 -7.27 19.92
CA LYS A 165 -10.05 -5.84 19.81
C LYS A 165 -8.58 -5.64 19.40
N ILE A 166 -8.36 -4.65 18.55
CA ILE A 166 -7.02 -4.18 18.19
C ILE A 166 -6.73 -2.87 18.91
N THR A 167 -5.61 -2.85 19.62
CA THR A 167 -5.05 -1.61 20.18
C THR A 167 -4.19 -0.94 19.13
N VAL A 168 -4.56 0.27 18.73
CA VAL A 168 -3.77 1.07 17.79
C VAL A 168 -2.83 1.98 18.56
N VAL A 169 -1.54 1.88 18.30
CA VAL A 169 -0.48 2.66 18.93
C VAL A 169 0.28 3.51 17.89
N GLN A 170 0.95 4.56 18.35
CA GLN A 170 1.78 5.41 17.50
C GLN A 170 3.27 5.02 17.63
N PRO A 171 4.04 5.06 16.54
CA PRO A 171 5.49 4.91 16.63
C PRO A 171 6.12 6.14 17.28
N SER A 172 7.27 5.96 17.94
CA SER A 172 8.10 7.08 18.40
C SER A 172 8.61 7.93 17.23
N ALA A 173 8.97 9.17 17.50
CA ALA A 173 9.58 10.04 16.50
C ALA A 173 10.85 9.42 15.91
N ASP A 174 11.72 8.88 16.75
CA ASP A 174 12.99 8.25 16.33
C ASP A 174 12.75 7.06 15.38
N MET A 175 11.76 6.22 15.68
CA MET A 175 11.38 5.11 14.81
C MET A 175 10.88 5.61 13.45
N ARG A 176 10.04 6.63 13.45
CA ARG A 176 9.50 7.24 12.23
C ARG A 176 10.62 7.84 11.37
N ASP A 177 11.52 8.62 11.99
CA ASP A 177 12.63 9.27 11.30
C ASP A 177 13.62 8.25 10.71
N ALA A 178 13.91 7.18 11.45
CA ALA A 178 14.75 6.10 10.95
C ALA A 178 14.13 5.40 9.73
N MET A 179 12.82 5.18 9.74
CA MET A 179 12.13 4.57 8.60
C MET A 179 12.10 5.49 7.37
N VAL A 180 11.91 6.80 7.56
CA VAL A 180 11.98 7.80 6.48
C VAL A 180 13.36 7.82 5.83
N LYS A 181 14.44 7.85 6.61
CA LYS A 181 15.82 7.81 6.08
C LYS A 181 16.07 6.59 5.19
N ILE A 182 15.53 5.44 5.56
CA ILE A 182 15.70 4.21 4.76
C ILE A 182 14.88 4.30 3.47
N ALA A 183 13.67 4.87 3.53
CA ALA A 183 12.86 5.10 2.34
C ALA A 183 13.55 6.04 1.34
N ASP A 184 14.21 7.11 1.81
CA ASP A 184 15.00 8.01 0.97
C ASP A 184 16.18 7.29 0.30
N ALA A 185 16.88 6.42 1.05
CA ALA A 185 17.94 5.58 0.49
C ALA A 185 17.41 4.60 -0.57
N ASP A 186 16.20 4.10 -0.42
CA ASP A 186 15.54 3.25 -1.42
C ASP A 186 15.21 4.01 -2.71
N VAL A 187 14.76 5.25 -2.60
CA VAL A 187 14.54 6.13 -3.75
C VAL A 187 15.83 6.34 -4.53
N THR A 188 16.95 6.62 -3.84
CA THR A 188 18.26 6.77 -4.46
C THR A 188 18.68 5.51 -5.23
N ARG A 189 18.54 4.33 -4.61
CA ARG A 189 18.83 3.04 -5.26
C ARG A 189 17.92 2.78 -6.47
N TRP A 190 16.66 3.20 -6.39
CA TRP A 190 15.73 3.08 -7.52
C TRP A 190 16.16 3.96 -8.70
N ILE A 191 16.56 5.22 -8.45
CA ILE A 191 17.05 6.14 -9.48
C ILE A 191 18.24 5.51 -10.21
N GLU A 192 19.24 5.03 -9.47
CA GLU A 192 20.41 4.38 -10.06
C GLU A 192 20.04 3.15 -10.91
N LYS A 193 19.17 2.29 -10.38
CA LYS A 193 18.74 1.06 -11.07
C LYS A 193 17.91 1.35 -12.32
N ALA A 194 17.05 2.34 -12.27
CA ALA A 194 16.21 2.75 -13.38
C ALA A 194 17.05 3.44 -14.48
N GLY A 195 18.00 4.29 -14.08
CA GLY A 195 18.94 4.93 -14.99
C GLY A 195 19.80 3.91 -15.77
N LYS A 196 20.28 2.85 -15.09
CA LYS A 196 21.01 1.74 -15.76
C LYS A 196 20.17 1.01 -16.81
N LYS A 197 18.86 1.11 -16.76
CA LYS A 197 17.92 0.56 -17.75
C LYS A 197 17.50 1.56 -18.83
N GLY A 198 18.13 2.75 -18.87
CA GLY A 198 17.83 3.80 -19.84
C GLY A 198 16.59 4.64 -19.51
N MET A 199 16.05 4.54 -18.28
CA MET A 199 14.94 5.38 -17.84
C MET A 199 15.48 6.72 -17.31
N ASN A 200 14.85 7.84 -17.70
CA ASN A 200 15.10 9.12 -17.04
C ASN A 200 14.38 9.14 -15.68
N ALA A 201 15.03 8.55 -14.69
CA ALA A 201 14.43 8.31 -13.37
C ALA A 201 14.17 9.61 -12.60
N ASP A 202 15.04 10.61 -12.77
CA ASP A 202 14.90 11.92 -12.11
C ASP A 202 13.64 12.65 -12.60
N ASP A 203 13.40 12.68 -13.91
CA ASP A 203 12.19 13.29 -14.48
C ASP A 203 10.93 12.54 -14.05
N VAL A 204 10.98 11.20 -13.98
CA VAL A 204 9.86 10.39 -13.50
C VAL A 204 9.55 10.73 -12.03
N LEU A 205 10.58 10.84 -11.19
CA LEU A 205 10.42 11.18 -9.78
C LEU A 205 9.91 12.63 -9.60
N ALA A 206 10.47 13.58 -10.36
CA ALA A 206 10.03 14.97 -10.32
C ALA A 206 8.53 15.08 -10.70
N ASN A 207 8.15 14.48 -11.83
CA ASN A 207 6.74 14.46 -12.27
C ASN A 207 5.82 13.82 -11.23
N TYR A 208 6.25 12.72 -10.59
CA TYR A 208 5.49 12.08 -9.53
C TYR A 208 5.28 13.00 -8.32
N LYS A 209 6.32 13.70 -7.88
CA LYS A 209 6.25 14.68 -6.78
C LYS A 209 5.32 15.85 -7.12
N ASP A 210 5.41 16.38 -8.35
CA ASP A 210 4.54 17.46 -8.82
C ASP A 210 3.07 17.05 -8.85
N LEU A 211 2.77 15.81 -9.29
CA LEU A 211 1.41 15.28 -9.27
C LEU A 211 0.90 15.11 -7.84
N ILE A 212 1.73 14.63 -6.92
CA ILE A 212 1.35 14.56 -5.49
C ILE A 212 1.03 15.95 -4.95
N ALA A 213 1.89 16.94 -5.19
CA ALA A 213 1.66 18.31 -4.73
C ALA A 213 0.38 18.89 -5.31
N LYS A 214 0.17 18.73 -6.62
CA LYS A 214 -1.03 19.19 -7.34
C LYS A 214 -2.31 18.61 -6.74
N TYR A 215 -2.39 17.27 -6.62
CA TYR A 215 -3.61 16.63 -6.15
C TYR A 215 -3.81 16.76 -4.64
N SER A 216 -2.73 16.90 -3.86
CA SER A 216 -2.84 17.26 -2.43
C SER A 216 -3.46 18.63 -2.27
N LYS A 217 -2.98 19.64 -3.03
CA LYS A 217 -3.56 20.96 -3.02
C LYS A 217 -5.03 20.95 -3.49
N GLU A 218 -5.34 20.21 -4.55
CA GLU A 218 -6.73 20.10 -5.02
C GLU A 218 -7.66 19.50 -3.97
N ARG A 219 -7.19 18.45 -3.25
CA ARG A 219 -7.92 17.86 -2.13
C ARG A 219 -8.15 18.87 -1.00
N ASP A 220 -7.12 19.64 -0.65
CA ASP A 220 -7.19 20.61 0.45
C ASP A 220 -8.13 21.79 0.10
N ASP A 221 -8.12 22.23 -1.16
CA ASP A 221 -8.95 23.33 -1.63
C ASP A 221 -10.42 22.92 -1.88
N LYS A 222 -10.67 21.70 -2.37
CA LYS A 222 -11.98 21.29 -2.91
C LYS A 222 -12.59 20.07 -2.22
N GLY A 223 -11.86 19.41 -1.33
CA GLY A 223 -12.22 18.09 -0.80
C GLY A 223 -11.95 16.96 -1.79
N TYR A 224 -12.32 15.76 -1.38
CA TYR A 224 -12.20 14.56 -2.24
C TYR A 224 -13.26 14.55 -3.34
N PRO A 225 -13.00 13.92 -4.52
CA PRO A 225 -13.96 13.89 -5.65
C PRO A 225 -15.34 13.34 -5.29
N TRP A 226 -15.42 12.39 -4.40
CA TRP A 226 -16.69 11.79 -3.93
C TRP A 226 -17.41 12.60 -2.84
N ALA A 227 -16.83 13.67 -2.36
CA ALA A 227 -17.39 14.56 -1.34
C ALA A 227 -17.73 15.96 -1.89
N ARG A 228 -17.64 16.14 -3.19
CA ARG A 228 -17.94 17.41 -3.90
C ARG A 228 -19.38 17.43 -4.39
#